data_4da8a0f3b2fc9c1e13e390aad3479916
#
_entry.id   4da8a0f3b2fc9c1e13e390aad3479916
#
_cell.length_a   1.000
_cell.length_b   1.000
_cell.length_c   1.000
_cell.angle_alpha   90.00
_cell.angle_beta   90.00
_cell.angle_gamma   90.00
#
_symmetry.space_group_name_H-M   'P 1'
#
loop_
_entity.id
_entity.type
_entity.pdbx_description
1 polymer ?
#
loop_
_entity_poly.entity_id
_entity_poly.type
_entity_poly.pdbx_seq_one_letter_code
_entity_poly.pdbx_strand_id
1 'polypeptide(L)'
;MLGAVVEETRIPHFDESARLMRHYGLDILGAIGSGALLIACSEAGTDGLLRRLQDAGIAGRVVGRFVAPAQGIVLDRGSSRRELPRFEADEITRLP
;
A
#
# COMPACT_ATOMS: atom_id res chain seq x y z
N MET A 1 -20.71 2.74 2.17
CA MET A 1 -19.37 2.89 1.58
C MET A 1 -18.48 3.66 2.53
N LEU A 2 -17.22 3.31 2.63
CA LEU A 2 -16.24 4.03 3.44
C LEU A 2 -15.21 4.69 2.53
N GLY A 3 -14.60 5.78 3.01
CA GLY A 3 -13.38 6.31 2.49
C GLY A 3 -12.17 5.58 3.10
N ALA A 4 -11.00 5.86 2.61
CA ALA A 4 -9.76 5.30 3.14
C ALA A 4 -8.60 6.29 2.97
N VAL A 5 -7.69 6.28 3.92
CA VAL A 5 -6.42 7.01 3.80
C VAL A 5 -5.31 5.97 3.79
N VAL A 6 -4.55 5.92 2.70
CA VAL A 6 -3.41 5.03 2.52
C VAL A 6 -2.13 5.85 2.69
N GLU A 7 -1.27 5.45 3.60
CA GLU A 7 -0.02 6.14 3.88
C GLU A 7 1.09 5.51 3.05
N GLU A 8 1.47 6.17 1.96
CA GLU A 8 2.44 5.64 0.98
C GLU A 8 3.77 5.26 1.62
N THR A 9 4.24 6.08 2.56
CA THR A 9 5.53 5.85 3.23
C THR A 9 5.55 4.59 4.10
N ARG A 10 4.38 4.05 4.44
CA ARG A 10 4.26 2.86 5.27
C ARG A 10 4.10 1.57 4.46
N ILE A 11 3.90 1.68 3.15
CA ILE A 11 3.80 0.51 2.28
C ILE A 11 5.21 -0.07 2.10
N PRO A 12 5.45 -1.32 2.54
CA PRO A 12 6.77 -1.93 2.38
C PRO A 12 7.03 -2.29 0.92
N HIS A 13 8.27 -2.13 0.49
CA HIS A 13 8.72 -2.56 -0.83
C HIS A 13 10.21 -2.82 -0.77
N PHE A 14 10.71 -3.59 -1.73
CA PHE A 14 12.14 -3.80 -1.87
C PHE A 14 12.80 -2.57 -2.49
N ASP A 15 13.95 -2.16 -1.96
CA ASP A 15 14.70 -1.02 -2.47
C ASP A 15 15.09 -1.21 -3.94
N GLU A 16 15.47 -2.41 -4.32
CA GLU A 16 15.84 -2.76 -5.69
C GLU A 16 14.67 -2.54 -6.65
N SER A 17 13.47 -2.98 -6.23
CA SER A 17 12.26 -2.79 -7.03
C SER A 17 11.92 -1.30 -7.20
N ALA A 18 12.02 -0.53 -6.12
CA ALA A 18 11.74 0.90 -6.15
C ALA A 18 12.72 1.64 -7.08
N ARG A 19 13.99 1.26 -7.04
CA ARG A 19 15.02 1.87 -7.89
C ARG A 19 14.82 1.52 -9.36
N LEU A 20 14.48 0.27 -9.66
CA LEU A 20 14.21 -0.17 -11.01
C LEU A 20 13.00 0.55 -11.60
N MET A 21 11.90 0.60 -10.85
CA MET A 21 10.69 1.27 -11.31
C MET A 21 10.91 2.76 -11.54
N ARG A 22 11.66 3.40 -10.65
CA ARG A 22 12.01 4.82 -10.78
C ARG A 22 12.84 5.07 -12.05
N HIS A 23 13.78 4.18 -12.35
CA HIS A 23 14.62 4.29 -13.54
C HIS A 23 13.78 4.31 -14.83
N TYR A 24 12.71 3.52 -14.88
CA TYR A 24 11.82 3.46 -16.04
C TYR A 24 10.62 4.41 -15.95
N GLY A 25 10.55 5.25 -14.92
CA GLY A 25 9.45 6.19 -14.74
C GLY A 25 8.12 5.52 -14.43
N LEU A 26 8.14 4.37 -13.76
CA LEU A 26 6.96 3.61 -13.40
C LEU A 26 6.60 3.79 -11.93
N ASP A 27 5.33 3.58 -11.60
CA ASP A 27 4.84 3.66 -10.22
C ASP A 27 4.84 2.26 -9.61
N ILE A 28 5.65 2.07 -8.56
CA ILE A 28 5.75 0.78 -7.87
C ILE A 28 4.41 0.34 -7.27
N LEU A 29 3.51 1.28 -6.96
CA LEU A 29 2.18 0.95 -6.44
C LEU A 29 1.33 0.18 -7.45
N GLY A 30 1.60 0.35 -8.74
CA GLY A 30 0.91 -0.36 -9.80
C GLY A 30 1.59 -1.66 -10.25
N ALA A 31 2.71 -2.02 -9.62
CA ALA A 31 3.42 -3.25 -9.95
C ALA A 31 2.77 -4.47 -9.29
N ILE A 32 2.93 -5.63 -9.92
CA ILE A 32 2.41 -6.88 -9.38
C ILE A 32 2.97 -7.15 -7.98
N GLY A 33 2.08 -7.51 -7.06
CA GLY A 33 2.41 -7.82 -5.67
C GLY A 33 2.19 -9.29 -5.34
N SER A 34 2.68 -10.20 -6.17
CA SER A 34 2.56 -11.63 -5.93
C SER A 34 3.17 -12.00 -4.58
N GLY A 35 2.38 -12.66 -3.73
CA GLY A 35 2.80 -12.97 -2.36
C GLY A 35 2.51 -11.86 -1.35
N ALA A 36 1.98 -10.72 -1.78
CA ALA A 36 1.51 -9.67 -0.89
C ALA A 36 0.03 -9.84 -0.59
N LEU A 37 -0.38 -9.46 0.63
CA LEU A 37 -1.76 -9.53 1.07
C LEU A 37 -2.15 -8.25 1.78
N LEU A 38 -3.26 -7.67 1.36
CA LEU A 38 -3.87 -6.52 2.02
C LEU A 38 -5.01 -7.01 2.90
N ILE A 39 -4.99 -6.65 4.18
CA ILE A 39 -5.96 -7.12 5.16
C ILE A 39 -6.68 -5.93 5.76
N ALA A 40 -8.01 -5.99 5.77
CA ALA A 40 -8.86 -5.06 6.52
C ALA A 40 -9.24 -5.72 7.84
N CYS A 41 -9.02 -5.03 8.94
CA CYS A 41 -9.38 -5.54 10.28
C CYS A 41 -9.81 -4.40 11.18
N SER A 42 -10.41 -4.76 12.33
CA SER A 42 -10.78 -3.76 13.34
C SER A 42 -9.53 -3.12 13.95
N GLU A 43 -9.66 -1.88 14.39
CA GLU A 43 -8.58 -1.19 15.09
C GLU A 43 -8.14 -1.98 16.33
N ALA A 44 -9.11 -2.48 17.10
CA ALA A 44 -8.83 -3.24 18.33
C ALA A 44 -8.09 -4.56 18.04
N GLY A 45 -8.29 -5.17 16.87
CA GLY A 45 -7.64 -6.44 16.51
C GLY A 45 -6.29 -6.28 15.83
N THR A 46 -5.89 -5.07 15.48
CA THR A 46 -4.69 -4.82 14.68
C THR A 46 -3.41 -5.28 15.37
N ASP A 47 -3.20 -4.93 16.63
CA ASP A 47 -1.98 -5.28 17.35
C ASP A 47 -1.82 -6.80 17.49
N GLY A 48 -2.91 -7.51 17.80
CA GLY A 48 -2.89 -8.96 17.89
C GLY A 48 -2.56 -9.62 16.56
N LEU A 49 -3.12 -9.12 15.46
CA LEU A 49 -2.83 -9.62 14.11
C LEU A 49 -1.36 -9.41 13.75
N LEU A 50 -0.83 -8.21 13.98
CA LEU A 50 0.58 -7.91 13.70
C LEU A 50 1.52 -8.81 14.50
N ARG A 51 1.20 -9.07 15.75
CA ARG A 51 2.01 -9.96 16.60
C ARG A 51 2.01 -11.39 16.06
N ARG A 52 0.86 -11.90 15.65
CA ARG A 52 0.75 -13.26 15.07
C ARG A 52 1.54 -13.36 13.75
N LEU A 53 1.50 -12.33 12.92
CA LEU A 53 2.29 -12.29 11.69
C LEU A 53 3.79 -12.31 12.01
N GLN A 54 4.22 -11.52 12.98
CA GLN A 54 5.61 -11.48 13.40
C GLN A 54 6.07 -12.83 13.93
N ASP A 55 5.25 -13.50 14.74
CA ASP A 55 5.55 -14.83 15.28
C ASP A 55 5.69 -15.89 14.18
N ALA A 56 4.96 -15.70 13.08
CA ALA A 56 5.04 -16.56 11.91
C ALA A 56 6.17 -16.17 10.93
N GLY A 57 6.96 -15.15 11.26
CA GLY A 57 8.03 -14.67 10.39
C GLY A 57 7.56 -13.85 9.21
N ILE A 58 6.34 -13.32 9.25
CA ILE A 58 5.75 -12.53 8.17
C ILE A 58 5.80 -11.05 8.54
N ALA A 59 6.42 -10.23 7.69
CA ALA A 59 6.46 -8.79 7.89
C ALA A 59 5.08 -8.18 7.60
N GLY A 60 4.50 -7.51 8.60
CA GLY A 60 3.22 -6.83 8.47
C GLY A 60 3.33 -5.39 8.94
N ARG A 61 2.60 -4.48 8.28
CA ARG A 61 2.55 -3.07 8.65
C ARG A 61 1.15 -2.51 8.45
N VAL A 62 0.77 -1.60 9.33
CA VAL A 62 -0.42 -0.79 9.10
C VAL A 62 -0.09 0.25 8.03
N VAL A 63 -0.81 0.21 6.92
CA VAL A 63 -0.56 1.12 5.78
C VAL A 63 -1.66 2.16 5.60
N GLY A 64 -2.71 2.08 6.39
CA GLY A 64 -3.80 3.04 6.26
C GLY A 64 -4.95 2.75 7.21
N ARG A 65 -6.01 3.51 7.04
CA ARG A 65 -7.22 3.39 7.86
C ARG A 65 -8.45 3.74 7.04
N PHE A 66 -9.59 3.23 7.46
CA PHE A 66 -10.88 3.64 6.91
C PHE A 66 -11.35 4.93 7.56
N VAL A 67 -11.99 5.77 6.78
CA VAL A 67 -12.48 7.08 7.20
C VAL A 67 -13.90 7.27 6.66
N ALA A 68 -14.51 8.41 6.99
CA ALA A 68 -15.84 8.75 6.48
C ALA A 68 -15.86 8.83 4.95
N PRO A 69 -16.97 8.43 4.29
CA PRO A 69 -17.06 8.42 2.83
C PRO A 69 -16.77 9.77 2.18
N ALA A 70 -17.10 10.85 2.86
CA ALA A 70 -16.87 12.21 2.34
C ALA A 70 -15.40 12.53 2.10
N GLN A 71 -14.47 11.82 2.76
CA GLN A 71 -13.03 12.01 2.56
C GLN A 71 -12.50 11.31 1.31
N GLY A 72 -13.28 10.39 0.72
CA GLY A 72 -12.86 9.65 -0.45
C GLY A 72 -11.73 8.66 -0.14
N ILE A 73 -11.01 8.22 -1.17
CA ILE A 73 -9.86 7.33 -1.06
C ILE A 73 -8.61 8.13 -1.41
N VAL A 74 -7.74 8.34 -0.44
CA VAL A 74 -6.63 9.30 -0.50
C VAL A 74 -5.32 8.58 -0.28
N LEU A 75 -4.33 8.93 -1.07
CA LEU A 75 -2.94 8.54 -0.87
C LEU A 75 -2.21 9.68 -0.14
N ASP A 76 -1.75 9.41 1.08
CA ASP A 76 -0.99 10.36 1.89
C ASP A 76 0.50 10.09 1.68
N ARG A 77 1.21 11.07 1.16
CA ARG A 77 2.65 10.97 0.87
C ARG A 77 3.53 11.63 1.93
N GLY A 78 2.94 12.02 3.05
CA GLY A 78 3.63 12.73 4.12
C GLY A 78 3.60 14.24 3.93
N SER A 79 4.09 14.74 2.82
CA SER A 79 4.12 16.17 2.49
C SER A 79 2.91 16.62 1.68
N SER A 80 2.19 15.69 1.06
CA SER A 80 1.04 16.00 0.22
C SER A 80 0.04 14.83 0.21
N ARG A 81 -1.17 15.11 -0.21
CA ARG A 81 -2.23 14.12 -0.39
C ARG A 81 -2.76 14.20 -1.80
N ARG A 82 -3.08 13.04 -2.36
CA ARG A 82 -3.72 12.95 -3.67
C ARG A 82 -4.70 11.80 -3.69
N GLU A 83 -5.56 11.77 -4.69
CA GLU A 83 -6.43 10.63 -4.92
C GLU A 83 -5.60 9.38 -5.17
N LEU A 84 -6.04 8.24 -4.61
CA LEU A 84 -5.33 6.98 -4.82
C LEU A 84 -5.36 6.64 -6.31
N PRO A 85 -4.19 6.40 -6.94
CA PRO A 85 -4.16 6.11 -8.37
C PRO A 85 -4.80 4.77 -8.70
N ARG A 86 -5.39 4.68 -9.89
CA ARG A 86 -5.94 3.44 -10.44
C ARG A 86 -5.08 3.02 -11.61
N PHE A 87 -4.81 1.73 -11.69
CA PHE A 87 -4.01 1.16 -12.76
C PHE A 87 -4.87 0.20 -13.56
N GLU A 88 -4.98 0.39 -14.86
CA GLU A 88 -5.73 -0.49 -15.75
C GLU A 88 -4.98 -1.76 -16.06
N ALA A 89 -3.64 -1.72 -15.94
CA ALA A 89 -2.76 -2.85 -16.15
C ALA A 89 -1.59 -2.77 -15.17
N ASP A 90 -0.94 -3.91 -14.93
CA ASP A 90 0.29 -3.95 -14.13
C ASP A 90 1.35 -3.04 -14.75
N GLU A 91 1.96 -2.18 -13.93
CA GLU A 91 3.00 -1.27 -14.38
C GLU A 91 4.19 -1.99 -15.06
N ILE A 92 4.44 -3.23 -14.69
CA ILE A 92 5.53 -4.00 -15.28
C ILE A 92 5.34 -4.21 -16.79
N THR A 93 4.10 -4.17 -17.29
CA THR A 93 3.81 -4.30 -18.72
C THR A 93 4.30 -3.11 -19.53
N ARG A 94 4.66 -2.01 -18.87
CA ARG A 94 5.21 -0.81 -19.51
C ARG A 94 6.73 -0.84 -19.64
N LEU A 95 7.38 -1.87 -19.12
CA LEU A 95 8.82 -2.05 -19.31
C LEU A 95 9.14 -2.35 -20.78
N PRO A 96 10.26 -1.80 -21.30
CA PRO A 96 10.65 -2.05 -22.68
C PRO A 96 11.10 -3.48 -22.93
#